data_7ab9af30b3f5bae036b6dab0fcd7134a
#
_entry.id   7ab9af30b3f5bae036b6dab0fcd7134a
#
_cell.length_a   1.000
_cell.length_b   1.000
_cell.length_c   1.000
_cell.angle_alpha   90.00
_cell.angle_beta   90.00
_cell.angle_gamma   90.00
#
_symmetry.space_group_name_H-M   'P 1'
#
loop_
_entity.id
_entity.type
_entity.pdbx_description
1 polymer ?
#
loop_
_entity_poly.entity_id
_entity_poly.type
_entity_poly.pdbx_seq_one_letter_code
_entity_poly.pdbx_strand_id
1 'polypeptide(L)'
;MRPAQTPPHIATLILATALSVLSLNMFLPSLAHISEDFAADYALVNLSIAGYLIITGVLQIVMGPLSDRYGRRPVMLVCGAIFVVASIGCVLADTIWSFLGFRLLQGAGIAGQVVARATVRDMHPPNEAASKLGYISMAMALAPMLGPMLGGTLDMAFGWRASFVLYTGFGLAMLALVWTDFGETNQTRAATFGKQMREYPQLFTSRRFWGYALCVAFSVGGFFSFITGAPLVAAAWFDLSPAMLGLGIGIITGGFMVGSFITGRIAGRIGMIPMIIAGRSVAVAGPLAGLALFLAGQ
;
A
#
# COMPACT_ATOMS: atom_id res chain seq x y z
N MET A 1 16.99 -11.10 23.65
CA MET A 1 16.35 -9.76 23.78
C MET A 1 14.94 -9.94 24.30
N ARG A 2 14.51 -9.16 25.31
CA ARG A 2 13.13 -9.20 25.81
C ARG A 2 12.22 -8.49 24.79
N PRO A 3 10.97 -8.95 24.58
CA PRO A 3 10.03 -8.29 23.68
C PRO A 3 9.68 -6.89 24.20
N ALA A 4 9.45 -5.95 23.26
CA ALA A 4 9.05 -4.59 23.60
C ALA A 4 7.73 -4.59 24.40
N GLN A 5 7.67 -3.75 25.43
CA GLN A 5 6.47 -3.54 26.25
C GLN A 5 5.88 -2.14 26.03
N THR A 6 6.57 -1.30 25.26
CA THR A 6 6.18 0.08 24.96
C THR A 6 5.39 0.17 23.65
N PRO A 7 4.52 1.18 23.47
CA PRO A 7 3.90 1.47 22.18
C PRO A 7 4.94 1.68 21.09
N PRO A 8 4.69 1.20 19.85
CA PRO A 8 5.65 1.30 18.77
C PRO A 8 5.88 2.75 18.33
N HIS A 9 7.10 3.04 17.92
CA HIS A 9 7.43 4.31 17.29
C HIS A 9 6.75 4.42 15.92
N ILE A 10 6.34 5.62 15.52
CA ILE A 10 5.67 5.85 14.23
C ILE A 10 6.53 5.40 13.04
N ALA A 11 7.85 5.46 13.15
CA ALA A 11 8.77 4.99 12.10
C ALA A 11 8.64 3.49 11.85
N THR A 12 8.44 2.67 12.88
CA THR A 12 8.20 1.23 12.74
C THR A 12 6.91 0.96 11.97
N LEU A 13 5.84 1.73 12.24
CA LEU A 13 4.57 1.64 11.53
C LEU A 13 4.69 2.09 10.07
N ILE A 14 5.44 3.16 9.81
CA ILE A 14 5.75 3.65 8.46
C ILE A 14 6.51 2.59 7.67
N LEU A 15 7.57 2.00 8.24
CA LEU A 15 8.37 0.98 7.56
C LEU A 15 7.56 -0.29 7.27
N ALA A 16 6.76 -0.76 8.22
CA ALA A 16 5.88 -1.92 8.02
C ALA A 16 4.86 -1.67 6.88
N THR A 17 4.32 -0.46 6.81
CA THR A 17 3.38 -0.06 5.76
C THR A 17 4.08 0.11 4.41
N ALA A 18 5.25 0.76 4.38
CA ALA A 18 6.04 0.98 3.18
C ALA A 18 6.47 -0.35 2.53
N LEU A 19 6.89 -1.33 3.33
CA LEU A 19 7.27 -2.65 2.84
C LEU A 19 6.12 -3.33 2.08
N SER A 20 4.89 -3.24 2.60
CA SER A 20 3.70 -3.80 1.95
C SER A 20 3.45 -3.18 0.57
N VAL A 21 3.70 -1.88 0.41
CA VAL A 21 3.49 -1.18 -0.87
C VAL A 21 4.67 -1.38 -1.82
N LEU A 22 5.90 -1.38 -1.31
CA LEU A 22 7.11 -1.65 -2.10
C LEU A 22 7.06 -3.03 -2.74
N SER A 23 6.59 -4.05 -2.00
CA SER A 23 6.53 -5.42 -2.49
C SER A 23 5.64 -5.60 -3.72
N LEU A 24 4.69 -4.68 -3.95
CA LEU A 24 3.86 -4.66 -5.16
C LEU A 24 4.56 -3.95 -6.32
N ASN A 25 5.29 -2.85 -6.05
CA ASN A 25 5.68 -1.90 -7.08
C ASN A 25 7.13 -2.09 -7.59
N MET A 26 8.05 -2.56 -6.73
CA MET A 26 9.48 -2.52 -7.03
C MET A 26 9.88 -3.52 -8.15
N PHE A 27 9.26 -4.70 -8.21
CA PHE A 27 9.60 -5.72 -9.22
C PHE A 27 8.92 -5.53 -10.58
N LEU A 28 8.00 -4.54 -10.71
CA LEU A 28 7.24 -4.31 -11.94
C LEU A 28 8.11 -4.14 -13.20
N PRO A 29 9.24 -3.44 -13.17
CA PRO A 29 10.11 -3.32 -14.34
C PRO A 29 10.71 -4.66 -14.80
N SER A 30 10.81 -5.63 -13.89
CA SER A 30 11.46 -6.92 -14.14
C SER A 30 10.53 -7.98 -14.75
N LEU A 31 9.25 -7.66 -15.01
CA LEU A 31 8.28 -8.65 -15.48
C LEU A 31 8.69 -9.32 -16.80
N ALA A 32 9.30 -8.57 -17.72
CA ALA A 32 9.80 -9.12 -18.98
C ALA A 32 10.94 -10.12 -18.75
N HIS A 33 11.93 -9.77 -17.92
CA HIS A 33 13.04 -10.67 -17.58
C HIS A 33 12.57 -11.92 -16.82
N ILE A 34 11.55 -11.79 -15.96
CA ILE A 34 10.92 -12.94 -15.29
C ILE A 34 10.25 -13.86 -16.32
N SER A 35 9.57 -13.30 -17.33
CA SER A 35 8.95 -14.05 -18.42
C SER A 35 9.98 -14.83 -19.24
N GLU A 36 11.10 -14.19 -19.56
CA GLU A 36 12.22 -14.81 -20.28
C GLU A 36 12.88 -15.91 -19.46
N ASP A 37 13.22 -15.66 -18.19
CA ASP A 37 13.94 -16.59 -17.32
C ASP A 37 13.15 -17.88 -17.04
N PHE A 38 11.83 -17.79 -16.88
CA PHE A 38 10.95 -18.94 -16.72
C PHE A 38 10.42 -19.51 -18.05
N ALA A 39 10.78 -18.95 -19.20
CA ALA A 39 10.20 -19.27 -20.51
C ALA A 39 8.66 -19.34 -20.46
N ALA A 40 8.04 -18.41 -19.75
CA ALA A 40 6.61 -18.36 -19.46
C ALA A 40 5.93 -17.22 -20.22
N ASP A 41 4.65 -17.39 -20.56
CA ASP A 41 3.86 -16.31 -21.16
C ASP A 41 3.81 -15.10 -20.23
N TYR A 42 3.99 -13.90 -20.78
CA TYR A 42 3.92 -12.64 -20.05
C TYR A 42 2.56 -12.46 -19.32
N ALA A 43 1.47 -12.95 -19.91
CA ALA A 43 0.16 -12.97 -19.27
C ALA A 43 0.16 -13.81 -17.98
N LEU A 44 0.87 -14.94 -17.97
CA LEU A 44 1.01 -15.77 -16.77
C LEU A 44 1.86 -15.09 -15.70
N VAL A 45 2.94 -14.40 -16.10
CA VAL A 45 3.75 -13.62 -15.16
C VAL A 45 2.95 -12.48 -14.52
N ASN A 46 2.04 -11.84 -15.27
CA ASN A 46 1.15 -10.81 -14.73
C ASN A 46 0.21 -11.31 -13.62
N LEU A 47 -0.04 -12.62 -13.52
CA LEU A 47 -0.75 -13.19 -12.38
C LEU A 47 -0.01 -12.97 -11.05
N SER A 48 1.32 -12.73 -11.09
CA SER A 48 2.09 -12.34 -9.91
C SER A 48 1.64 -10.99 -9.32
N ILE A 49 1.03 -10.13 -10.13
CA ILE A 49 0.43 -8.86 -9.70
C ILE A 49 -1.05 -9.08 -9.37
N ALA A 50 -1.82 -9.62 -10.30
CA ALA A 50 -3.26 -9.80 -10.13
C ALA A 50 -3.58 -10.71 -8.93
N GLY A 51 -2.92 -11.86 -8.84
CA GLY A 51 -3.06 -12.79 -7.72
C GLY A 51 -2.65 -12.16 -6.38
N TYR A 52 -1.53 -11.41 -6.38
CA TYR A 52 -1.10 -10.68 -5.19
C TYR A 52 -2.16 -9.64 -4.75
N LEU A 53 -2.73 -8.87 -5.66
CA LEU A 53 -3.77 -7.89 -5.35
C LEU A 53 -5.04 -8.56 -4.81
N ILE A 54 -5.46 -9.68 -5.41
CA ILE A 54 -6.63 -10.44 -4.95
C ILE A 54 -6.40 -10.94 -3.52
N ILE A 55 -5.28 -11.63 -3.27
CA ILE A 55 -5.01 -12.18 -1.95
C ILE A 55 -4.84 -11.09 -0.89
N THR A 56 -4.16 -9.98 -1.21
CA THR A 56 -4.04 -8.85 -0.29
C THR A 56 -5.39 -8.18 -0.01
N GLY A 57 -6.27 -8.08 -0.99
CA GLY A 57 -7.64 -7.59 -0.81
C GLY A 57 -8.42 -8.45 0.18
N VAL A 58 -8.38 -9.77 0.03
CA VAL A 58 -9.00 -10.72 0.97
C VAL A 58 -8.37 -10.63 2.35
N LEU A 59 -7.04 -10.62 2.42
CA LEU A 59 -6.32 -10.55 3.68
C LEU A 59 -6.56 -9.23 4.43
N GLN A 60 -6.77 -8.11 3.75
CA GLN A 60 -7.13 -6.84 4.39
C GLN A 60 -8.41 -6.94 5.24
N ILE A 61 -9.40 -7.71 4.76
CA ILE A 61 -10.66 -7.92 5.49
C ILE A 61 -10.44 -8.80 6.73
N VAL A 62 -9.57 -9.80 6.61
CA VAL A 62 -9.32 -10.81 7.65
C VAL A 62 -8.33 -10.34 8.72
N MET A 63 -7.30 -9.58 8.31
CA MET A 63 -6.21 -9.18 9.21
C MET A 63 -6.64 -8.24 10.33
N GLY A 64 -7.68 -7.41 10.11
CA GLY A 64 -8.27 -6.59 11.16
C GLY A 64 -8.76 -7.44 12.34
N PRO A 65 -9.82 -8.25 12.14
CA PRO A 65 -10.35 -9.15 13.16
C PRO A 65 -9.33 -10.13 13.74
N LEU A 66 -8.39 -10.62 12.91
CA LEU A 66 -7.34 -11.52 13.36
C LEU A 66 -6.42 -10.84 14.38
N SER A 67 -6.01 -9.60 14.10
CA SER A 67 -5.16 -8.81 14.98
C SER A 67 -5.90 -8.28 16.22
N ASP A 68 -7.22 -8.10 16.15
CA ASP A 68 -8.06 -7.77 17.30
C ASP A 68 -8.15 -8.94 18.29
N ARG A 69 -8.17 -10.17 17.78
CA ARG A 69 -8.28 -11.37 18.60
C ARG A 69 -6.95 -11.83 19.17
N TYR A 70 -5.93 -11.97 18.33
CA TYR A 70 -4.64 -12.57 18.71
C TYR A 70 -3.64 -11.54 19.22
N GLY A 71 -3.91 -10.26 19.01
CA GLY A 71 -3.03 -9.14 19.32
C GLY A 71 -2.34 -8.61 18.07
N ARG A 72 -1.99 -7.32 18.11
CA ARG A 72 -1.32 -6.62 16.99
C ARG A 72 0.08 -7.20 16.73
N ARG A 73 0.85 -7.34 17.78
CA ARG A 73 2.24 -7.80 17.73
C ARG A 73 2.40 -9.22 17.21
N PRO A 74 1.71 -10.26 17.72
CA PRO A 74 1.82 -11.63 17.21
C PRO A 74 1.47 -11.73 15.72
N VAL A 75 0.41 -11.04 15.28
CA VAL A 75 0.00 -11.05 13.87
C VAL A 75 1.06 -10.42 12.98
N MET A 76 1.66 -9.28 13.40
CA MET A 76 2.76 -8.65 12.67
C MET A 76 3.97 -9.58 12.54
N LEU A 77 4.35 -10.27 13.62
CA LEU A 77 5.50 -11.18 13.61
C LEU A 77 5.26 -12.40 12.71
N VAL A 78 4.09 -13.02 12.83
CA VAL A 78 3.76 -14.21 12.02
C VAL A 78 3.67 -13.84 10.54
N CYS A 79 2.93 -12.78 10.20
CA CYS A 79 2.79 -12.35 8.81
C CYS A 79 4.11 -11.83 8.22
N GLY A 80 4.92 -11.16 9.04
CA GLY A 80 6.27 -10.75 8.65
C GLY A 80 7.20 -11.94 8.39
N ALA A 81 7.13 -12.99 9.21
CA ALA A 81 7.89 -14.22 8.99
C ALA A 81 7.44 -14.93 7.71
N ILE A 82 6.13 -15.03 7.46
CA ILE A 82 5.58 -15.57 6.19
C ILE A 82 6.09 -14.75 5.00
N PHE A 83 6.08 -13.42 5.09
CA PHE A 83 6.59 -12.54 4.05
C PHE A 83 8.07 -12.80 3.74
N VAL A 84 8.91 -12.95 4.77
CA VAL A 84 10.35 -13.24 4.62
C VAL A 84 10.55 -14.61 3.95
N VAL A 85 9.89 -15.65 4.44
CA VAL A 85 9.98 -17.00 3.85
C VAL A 85 9.50 -17.00 2.41
N ALA A 86 8.40 -16.32 2.11
CA ALA A 86 7.88 -16.19 0.77
C ALA A 86 8.83 -15.40 -0.15
N SER A 87 9.49 -14.35 0.35
CA SER A 87 10.49 -13.60 -0.41
C SER A 87 11.71 -14.45 -0.75
N ILE A 88 12.21 -15.23 0.21
CA ILE A 88 13.27 -16.23 -0.04
C ILE A 88 12.81 -17.27 -1.07
N GLY A 89 11.57 -17.75 -0.93
CA GLY A 89 10.98 -18.69 -1.90
C GLY A 89 10.91 -18.13 -3.31
N CYS A 90 10.61 -16.84 -3.49
CA CYS A 90 10.66 -16.19 -4.81
C CYS A 90 12.09 -16.12 -5.38
N VAL A 91 13.12 -15.91 -4.53
CA VAL A 91 14.54 -15.94 -4.97
C VAL A 91 14.95 -17.33 -5.45
N LEU A 92 14.48 -18.37 -4.75
CA LEU A 92 14.85 -19.75 -4.99
C LEU A 92 13.90 -20.47 -5.98
N ALA A 93 12.92 -19.77 -6.54
CA ALA A 93 11.97 -20.38 -7.46
C ALA A 93 12.62 -20.78 -8.79
N ASP A 94 12.42 -22.05 -9.16
CA ASP A 94 12.91 -22.62 -10.41
C ASP A 94 11.83 -22.74 -11.49
N THR A 95 10.56 -22.52 -11.10
CA THR A 95 9.41 -22.57 -12.02
C THR A 95 8.49 -21.39 -11.79
N ILE A 96 7.76 -20.98 -12.84
CA ILE A 96 6.77 -19.91 -12.74
C ILE A 96 5.69 -20.23 -11.68
N TRP A 97 5.28 -21.48 -11.55
CA TRP A 97 4.26 -21.88 -10.59
C TRP A 97 4.72 -21.77 -9.13
N SER A 98 5.98 -22.16 -8.84
CA SER A 98 6.57 -21.96 -7.51
C SER A 98 6.71 -20.48 -7.20
N PHE A 99 7.16 -19.67 -8.16
CA PHE A 99 7.24 -18.23 -8.04
C PHE A 99 5.87 -17.60 -7.73
N LEU A 100 4.83 -17.94 -8.51
CA LEU A 100 3.47 -17.43 -8.27
C LEU A 100 2.94 -17.86 -6.90
N GLY A 101 3.17 -19.12 -6.48
CA GLY A 101 2.79 -19.59 -5.15
C GLY A 101 3.42 -18.78 -4.02
N PHE A 102 4.74 -18.52 -4.11
CA PHE A 102 5.42 -17.68 -3.11
C PHE A 102 4.97 -16.22 -3.20
N ARG A 103 4.67 -15.69 -4.38
CA ARG A 103 4.08 -14.35 -4.53
C ARG A 103 2.73 -14.21 -3.82
N LEU A 104 1.87 -15.22 -3.89
CA LEU A 104 0.61 -15.23 -3.13
C LEU A 104 0.85 -15.22 -1.62
N LEU A 105 1.77 -16.07 -1.13
CA LEU A 105 2.14 -16.10 0.29
C LEU A 105 2.74 -14.78 0.76
N GLN A 106 3.53 -14.10 -0.08
CA GLN A 106 4.11 -12.79 0.21
C GLN A 106 3.04 -11.72 0.46
N GLY A 107 1.80 -11.93 -0.04
CA GLY A 107 0.64 -11.10 0.26
C GLY A 107 0.32 -10.97 1.76
N ALA A 108 0.83 -11.89 2.61
CA ALA A 108 0.73 -11.76 4.07
C ALA A 108 1.37 -10.45 4.59
N GLY A 109 2.31 -9.86 3.87
CA GLY A 109 2.91 -8.56 4.18
C GLY A 109 1.90 -7.41 4.30
N ILE A 110 0.68 -7.55 3.76
CA ILE A 110 -0.40 -6.57 3.91
C ILE A 110 -0.80 -6.34 5.38
N ALA A 111 -0.52 -7.31 6.26
CA ALA A 111 -0.71 -7.17 7.70
C ALA A 111 0.02 -5.92 8.24
N GLY A 112 1.20 -5.59 7.71
CA GLY A 112 1.94 -4.38 8.06
C GLY A 112 1.10 -3.13 7.91
N GLN A 113 0.38 -3.00 6.80
CA GLN A 113 -0.48 -1.85 6.52
C GLN A 113 -1.75 -1.84 7.39
N VAL A 114 -2.42 -2.98 7.54
CA VAL A 114 -3.68 -3.09 8.28
C VAL A 114 -3.45 -2.87 9.77
N VAL A 115 -2.45 -3.57 10.32
CA VAL A 115 -2.14 -3.51 11.75
C VAL A 115 -1.56 -2.15 12.14
N ALA A 116 -0.71 -1.53 11.29
CA ALA A 116 -0.20 -0.18 11.55
C ALA A 116 -1.34 0.83 11.72
N ARG A 117 -2.34 0.81 10.83
CA ARG A 117 -3.52 1.70 10.94
C ARG A 117 -4.35 1.43 12.19
N ALA A 118 -4.52 0.16 12.56
CA ALA A 118 -5.23 -0.22 13.77
C ALA A 118 -4.47 0.26 15.01
N THR A 119 -3.16 0.01 15.07
CA THR A 119 -2.28 0.45 16.17
C THR A 119 -2.33 1.96 16.39
N VAL A 120 -2.28 2.77 15.31
CA VAL A 120 -2.42 4.23 15.43
C VAL A 120 -3.75 4.62 16.09
N ARG A 121 -4.84 3.93 15.76
CA ARG A 121 -6.16 4.18 16.36
C ARG A 121 -6.25 3.70 17.80
N ASP A 122 -5.54 2.63 18.16
CA ASP A 122 -5.49 2.12 19.53
C ASP A 122 -4.72 3.07 20.47
N MET A 123 -3.75 3.82 19.93
CA MET A 123 -2.83 4.67 20.68
C MET A 123 -3.25 6.16 20.77
N HIS A 124 -4.09 6.62 19.86
CA HIS A 124 -4.37 8.05 19.69
C HIS A 124 -5.85 8.35 19.56
N PRO A 125 -6.32 9.49 20.09
CA PRO A 125 -7.68 9.99 19.83
C PRO A 125 -7.88 10.27 18.33
N PRO A 126 -9.13 10.30 17.83
CA PRO A 126 -9.43 10.33 16.39
C PRO A 126 -8.71 11.41 15.58
N ASN A 127 -8.57 12.61 16.10
CA ASN A 127 -7.92 13.72 15.38
C ASN A 127 -6.40 13.53 15.29
N GLU A 128 -5.75 13.07 16.35
CA GLU A 128 -4.33 12.75 16.35
C GLU A 128 -4.04 11.53 15.47
N ALA A 129 -4.90 10.51 15.55
CA ALA A 129 -4.82 9.34 14.68
C ALA A 129 -4.87 9.74 13.20
N ALA A 130 -5.78 10.66 12.81
CA ALA A 130 -5.85 11.17 11.45
C ALA A 130 -4.55 11.86 11.01
N SER A 131 -3.92 12.64 11.88
CA SER A 131 -2.61 13.28 11.62
C SER A 131 -1.50 12.23 11.41
N LYS A 132 -1.40 11.24 12.30
CA LYS A 132 -0.39 10.16 12.20
C LYS A 132 -0.59 9.31 10.94
N LEU A 133 -1.85 8.99 10.61
CA LEU A 133 -2.20 8.28 9.36
C LEU A 133 -1.86 9.11 8.12
N GLY A 134 -1.92 10.44 8.18
CA GLY A 134 -1.46 11.33 7.11
C GLY A 134 0.03 11.16 6.82
N TYR A 135 0.89 11.09 7.85
CA TYR A 135 2.32 10.84 7.67
C TYR A 135 2.61 9.43 7.14
N ILE A 136 1.88 8.42 7.59
CA ILE A 136 1.99 7.06 7.04
C ILE A 136 1.61 7.05 5.56
N SER A 137 0.53 7.75 5.18
CA SER A 137 0.08 7.85 3.78
C SER A 137 1.08 8.58 2.90
N MET A 138 1.75 9.61 3.43
CA MET A 138 2.84 10.29 2.72
C MET A 138 4.00 9.34 2.39
N ALA A 139 4.40 8.52 3.36
CA ALA A 139 5.45 7.52 3.14
C ALA A 139 5.02 6.43 2.14
N MET A 140 3.73 6.04 2.16
CA MET A 140 3.17 5.11 1.17
C MET A 140 3.21 5.65 -0.25
N ALA A 141 3.10 6.97 -0.45
CA ALA A 141 3.17 7.59 -1.77
C ALA A 141 4.57 7.49 -2.40
N LEU A 142 5.61 7.43 -1.58
CA LEU A 142 6.99 7.27 -2.06
C LEU A 142 7.26 5.88 -2.65
N ALA A 143 6.59 4.85 -2.16
CA ALA A 143 6.85 3.49 -2.58
C ALA A 143 6.54 3.22 -4.08
N PRO A 144 5.41 3.65 -4.66
CA PRO A 144 5.17 3.53 -6.10
C PRO A 144 6.10 4.39 -6.95
N MET A 145 6.62 5.49 -6.40
CA MET A 145 7.54 6.37 -7.11
C MET A 145 8.96 5.81 -7.13
N LEU A 146 9.48 5.44 -5.97
CA LEU A 146 10.84 4.97 -5.81
C LEU A 146 10.99 3.47 -6.11
N GLY A 147 9.92 2.68 -5.90
CA GLY A 147 9.92 1.24 -6.07
C GLY A 147 10.39 0.81 -7.46
N PRO A 148 9.72 1.21 -8.55
CA PRO A 148 10.13 0.82 -9.90
C PRO A 148 11.54 1.30 -10.26
N MET A 149 11.95 2.47 -9.78
CA MET A 149 13.29 3.00 -10.02
C MET A 149 14.36 2.13 -9.35
N LEU A 150 14.15 1.77 -8.07
CA LEU A 150 15.02 0.85 -7.35
C LEU A 150 15.02 -0.55 -7.97
N GLY A 151 13.83 -1.06 -8.31
CA GLY A 151 13.69 -2.39 -8.91
C GLY A 151 14.35 -2.48 -10.27
N GLY A 152 14.17 -1.48 -11.14
CA GLY A 152 14.81 -1.45 -12.45
C GLY A 152 16.34 -1.35 -12.37
N THR A 153 16.89 -0.54 -11.45
CA THR A 153 18.33 -0.47 -11.25
C THR A 153 18.91 -1.77 -10.69
N LEU A 154 18.20 -2.43 -9.77
CA LEU A 154 18.61 -3.74 -9.25
C LEU A 154 18.56 -4.82 -10.31
N ASP A 155 17.53 -4.82 -11.14
CA ASP A 155 17.36 -5.76 -12.23
C ASP A 155 18.48 -5.65 -13.26
N MET A 156 18.82 -4.43 -13.67
CA MET A 156 19.93 -4.16 -14.59
C MET A 156 21.29 -4.59 -14.03
N ALA A 157 21.53 -4.44 -12.71
CA ALA A 157 22.81 -4.71 -12.09
C ALA A 157 22.99 -6.17 -11.65
N PHE A 158 21.92 -6.80 -11.16
CA PHE A 158 21.97 -8.10 -10.45
C PHE A 158 20.87 -9.08 -10.88
N GLY A 159 20.03 -8.69 -11.83
CA GLY A 159 18.87 -9.45 -12.26
C GLY A 159 17.64 -9.31 -11.33
N TRP A 160 16.49 -9.78 -11.81
CA TRP A 160 15.18 -9.59 -11.17
C TRP A 160 15.09 -10.17 -9.74
N ARG A 161 15.84 -11.24 -9.45
CA ARG A 161 15.90 -11.87 -8.13
C ARG A 161 16.42 -10.93 -7.05
N ALA A 162 17.22 -9.94 -7.40
CA ALA A 162 17.77 -8.96 -6.46
C ALA A 162 16.67 -8.16 -5.74
N SER A 163 15.55 -7.88 -6.41
CA SER A 163 14.39 -7.24 -5.78
C SER A 163 13.83 -8.08 -4.63
N PHE A 164 13.77 -9.40 -4.78
CA PHE A 164 13.28 -10.32 -3.74
C PHE A 164 14.29 -10.55 -2.62
N VAL A 165 15.60 -10.49 -2.92
CA VAL A 165 16.66 -10.45 -1.88
C VAL A 165 16.50 -9.19 -1.03
N LEU A 166 16.27 -8.04 -1.65
CA LEU A 166 16.05 -6.79 -0.92
C LEU A 166 14.75 -6.83 -0.09
N TYR A 167 13.66 -7.44 -0.60
CA TYR A 167 12.45 -7.69 0.20
C TYR A 167 12.74 -8.56 1.42
N THR A 168 13.57 -9.58 1.26
CA THR A 168 13.99 -10.45 2.37
C THR A 168 14.73 -9.62 3.44
N GLY A 169 15.69 -8.80 3.03
CA GLY A 169 16.43 -7.91 3.92
C GLY A 169 15.52 -6.93 4.66
N PHE A 170 14.62 -6.25 3.94
CA PHE A 170 13.64 -5.33 4.55
C PHE A 170 12.66 -6.06 5.47
N GLY A 171 12.21 -7.26 5.08
CA GLY A 171 11.35 -8.10 5.92
C GLY A 171 12.03 -8.50 7.24
N LEU A 172 13.29 -8.91 7.20
CA LEU A 172 14.08 -9.22 8.38
C LEU A 172 14.30 -8.00 9.27
N ALA A 173 14.64 -6.84 8.67
CA ALA A 173 14.76 -5.58 9.39
C ALA A 173 13.45 -5.19 10.06
N MET A 174 12.31 -5.33 9.36
CA MET A 174 10.98 -5.10 9.92
C MET A 174 10.68 -6.06 11.08
N LEU A 175 10.97 -7.35 10.93
CA LEU A 175 10.80 -8.33 12.02
C LEU A 175 11.62 -7.96 13.25
N ALA A 176 12.88 -7.54 13.07
CA ALA A 176 13.73 -7.08 14.16
C ALA A 176 13.15 -5.84 14.85
N LEU A 177 12.66 -4.87 14.08
CA LEU A 177 11.99 -3.67 14.62
C LEU A 177 10.69 -4.03 15.36
N VAL A 178 9.85 -4.90 14.79
CA VAL A 178 8.62 -5.34 15.47
C VAL A 178 8.96 -6.10 16.76
N TRP A 179 10.03 -6.87 16.76
CA TRP A 179 10.46 -7.58 17.96
C TRP A 179 10.95 -6.63 19.07
N THR A 180 11.72 -5.60 18.73
CA THR A 180 12.39 -4.73 19.68
C THR A 180 11.58 -3.50 20.09
N ASP A 181 10.76 -2.94 19.17
CA ASP A 181 10.04 -1.67 19.37
C ASP A 181 8.53 -1.84 19.48
N PHE A 182 7.94 -2.89 18.84
CA PHE A 182 6.49 -3.02 18.76
C PHE A 182 5.95 -3.80 19.97
N GLY A 183 5.52 -3.08 21.02
CA GLY A 183 4.75 -3.64 22.12
C GLY A 183 3.30 -3.94 21.71
N GLU A 184 2.59 -4.76 22.51
CA GLU A 184 1.17 -5.06 22.27
C GLU A 184 0.31 -3.83 22.63
N THR A 185 -0.46 -3.33 21.66
CA THR A 185 -1.30 -2.14 21.82
C THR A 185 -2.78 -2.47 22.00
N ASN A 186 -3.19 -3.69 21.66
CA ASN A 186 -4.56 -4.14 21.85
C ASN A 186 -4.81 -4.57 23.30
N GLN A 187 -5.38 -3.67 24.10
CA GLN A 187 -5.72 -3.95 25.50
C GLN A 187 -7.04 -4.71 25.68
N THR A 188 -7.93 -4.64 24.68
CA THR A 188 -9.26 -5.27 24.70
C THR A 188 -9.36 -6.32 23.60
N ARG A 189 -8.90 -7.54 23.90
CA ARG A 189 -9.00 -8.64 22.92
C ARG A 189 -10.46 -8.98 22.65
N ALA A 190 -10.84 -9.00 21.38
CA ALA A 190 -12.17 -9.39 20.96
C ALA A 190 -12.45 -10.86 21.31
N ALA A 191 -13.60 -11.11 21.94
CA ALA A 191 -13.93 -12.41 22.53
C ALA A 191 -14.02 -13.55 21.51
N THR A 192 -14.44 -13.28 20.25
CA THR A 192 -14.60 -14.34 19.24
C THR A 192 -14.58 -13.76 17.82
N PHE A 193 -13.76 -14.34 16.92
CA PHE A 193 -13.70 -14.00 15.49
C PHE A 193 -15.09 -14.07 14.82
N GLY A 194 -15.88 -15.10 15.14
CA GLY A 194 -17.23 -15.26 14.62
C GLY A 194 -18.20 -14.14 15.02
N LYS A 195 -18.02 -13.53 16.21
CA LYS A 195 -18.85 -12.40 16.65
C LYS A 195 -18.53 -11.15 15.82
N GLN A 196 -17.26 -10.87 15.56
CA GLN A 196 -16.87 -9.77 14.69
C GLN A 196 -17.35 -9.95 13.25
N MET A 197 -17.24 -11.16 12.69
CA MET A 197 -17.77 -11.45 11.35
C MET A 197 -19.29 -11.26 11.25
N ARG A 198 -20.05 -11.50 12.31
CA ARG A 198 -21.50 -11.24 12.36
C ARG A 198 -21.86 -9.75 12.40
N GLU A 199 -20.92 -8.87 12.73
CA GLU A 199 -21.11 -7.42 12.72
C GLU A 199 -20.92 -6.81 11.32
N TYR A 200 -20.22 -7.51 10.40
CA TYR A 200 -20.00 -7.02 9.03
C TYR A 200 -21.30 -6.71 8.26
N PRO A 201 -22.37 -7.54 8.32
CA PRO A 201 -23.62 -7.20 7.65
C PRO A 201 -24.21 -5.86 8.09
N GLN A 202 -24.01 -5.46 9.36
CA GLN A 202 -24.48 -4.17 9.87
C GLN A 202 -23.73 -3.00 9.23
N LEU A 203 -22.45 -3.18 8.84
CA LEU A 203 -21.70 -2.16 8.10
C LEU A 203 -22.33 -1.93 6.72
N PHE A 204 -22.74 -3.00 6.02
CA PHE A 204 -23.32 -2.91 4.68
C PHE A 204 -24.70 -2.22 4.69
N THR A 205 -25.41 -2.20 5.82
CA THR A 205 -26.67 -1.45 5.98
C THR A 205 -26.44 0.00 6.34
N SER A 206 -25.23 0.38 6.75
CA SER A 206 -24.89 1.74 7.19
C SER A 206 -24.69 2.70 6.01
N ARG A 207 -25.53 3.75 5.90
CA ARG A 207 -25.36 4.82 4.90
C ARG A 207 -24.00 5.55 5.04
N ARG A 208 -23.51 5.71 6.27
CA ARG A 208 -22.21 6.35 6.55
C ARG A 208 -21.05 5.52 6.01
N PHE A 209 -21.12 4.19 6.17
CA PHE A 209 -20.12 3.27 5.62
C PHE A 209 -20.03 3.43 4.10
N TRP A 210 -21.15 3.36 3.39
CA TRP A 210 -21.17 3.51 1.93
C TRP A 210 -20.71 4.90 1.47
N GLY A 211 -21.07 5.97 2.20
CA GLY A 211 -20.59 7.31 1.89
C GLY A 211 -19.05 7.39 1.89
N TYR A 212 -18.39 6.86 2.93
CA TYR A 212 -16.94 6.84 2.99
C TYR A 212 -16.30 5.84 2.02
N ALA A 213 -16.87 4.65 1.88
CA ALA A 213 -16.36 3.61 1.00
C ALA A 213 -16.41 4.06 -0.47
N LEU A 214 -17.54 4.60 -0.93
CA LEU A 214 -17.68 5.13 -2.28
C LEU A 214 -16.80 6.35 -2.52
N CYS A 215 -16.66 7.24 -1.53
CA CYS A 215 -15.75 8.37 -1.61
C CYS A 215 -14.30 7.92 -1.88
N VAL A 216 -13.82 6.87 -1.20
CA VAL A 216 -12.50 6.30 -1.43
C VAL A 216 -12.45 5.57 -2.78
N ALA A 217 -13.45 4.74 -3.09
CA ALA A 217 -13.51 3.97 -4.33
C ALA A 217 -13.45 4.86 -5.58
N PHE A 218 -14.28 5.91 -5.65
CA PHE A 218 -14.24 6.87 -6.76
C PHE A 218 -12.95 7.65 -6.84
N SER A 219 -12.30 7.94 -5.71
CA SER A 219 -11.01 8.66 -5.73
C SER A 219 -9.88 7.79 -6.26
N VAL A 220 -9.84 6.53 -5.81
CA VAL A 220 -8.86 5.55 -6.31
C VAL A 220 -9.15 5.24 -7.78
N GLY A 221 -10.42 5.05 -8.14
CA GLY A 221 -10.85 4.85 -9.52
C GLY A 221 -10.43 6.01 -10.44
N GLY A 222 -10.68 7.26 -10.03
CA GLY A 222 -10.26 8.44 -10.78
C GLY A 222 -8.73 8.53 -10.94
N PHE A 223 -7.98 8.22 -9.88
CA PHE A 223 -6.52 8.17 -9.94
C PHE A 223 -6.01 7.13 -10.94
N PHE A 224 -6.52 5.90 -10.90
CA PHE A 224 -6.13 4.86 -11.85
C PHE A 224 -6.59 5.16 -13.27
N SER A 225 -7.79 5.69 -13.46
CA SER A 225 -8.28 6.13 -14.79
C SER A 225 -7.36 7.18 -15.38
N PHE A 226 -6.88 8.12 -14.56
CA PHE A 226 -5.93 9.13 -15.03
C PHE A 226 -4.58 8.52 -15.39
N ILE A 227 -4.00 7.69 -14.52
CA ILE A 227 -2.68 7.06 -14.77
C ILE A 227 -2.69 6.19 -16.03
N THR A 228 -3.78 5.47 -16.26
CA THR A 228 -3.90 4.60 -17.45
C THR A 228 -4.26 5.38 -18.72
N GLY A 229 -5.06 6.43 -18.61
CA GLY A 229 -5.51 7.25 -19.73
C GLY A 229 -4.50 8.31 -20.16
N ALA A 230 -3.75 8.91 -19.23
CA ALA A 230 -2.83 10.00 -19.53
C ALA A 230 -1.77 9.66 -20.60
N PRO A 231 -1.13 8.48 -20.60
CA PRO A 231 -0.19 8.12 -21.66
C PRO A 231 -0.83 8.03 -23.04
N LEU A 232 -2.07 7.52 -23.12
CA LEU A 232 -2.80 7.40 -24.38
C LEU A 232 -3.15 8.78 -24.96
N VAL A 233 -3.65 9.68 -24.12
CA VAL A 233 -3.98 11.05 -24.51
C VAL A 233 -2.71 11.82 -24.91
N ALA A 234 -1.64 11.68 -24.14
CA ALA A 234 -0.38 12.34 -24.41
C ALA A 234 0.26 11.89 -25.72
N ALA A 235 0.20 10.61 -26.03
CA ALA A 235 0.68 10.07 -27.32
C ALA A 235 -0.19 10.50 -28.50
N ALA A 236 -1.52 10.59 -28.30
CA ALA A 236 -2.46 10.91 -29.38
C ALA A 236 -2.56 12.40 -29.72
N TRP A 237 -2.35 13.29 -28.72
CA TRP A 237 -2.67 14.74 -28.86
C TRP A 237 -1.49 15.66 -28.62
N PHE A 238 -0.46 15.23 -27.87
CA PHE A 238 0.61 16.13 -27.43
C PHE A 238 2.01 15.72 -27.88
N ASP A 239 2.14 14.56 -28.53
CA ASP A 239 3.43 14.02 -29.01
C ASP A 239 4.56 14.08 -27.96
N LEU A 240 4.19 13.84 -26.67
CA LEU A 240 5.08 13.96 -25.55
C LEU A 240 6.07 12.80 -25.50
N SER A 241 7.33 13.13 -25.23
CA SER A 241 8.35 12.10 -25.01
C SER A 241 8.04 11.26 -23.74
N PRO A 242 8.48 10.00 -23.67
CA PRO A 242 8.33 9.17 -22.48
C PRO A 242 8.86 9.81 -21.18
N ALA A 243 9.90 10.65 -21.30
CA ALA A 243 10.46 11.39 -20.17
C ALA A 243 9.50 12.46 -19.65
N MET A 244 8.82 13.20 -20.53
CA MET A 244 7.82 14.20 -20.13
C MET A 244 6.58 13.55 -19.54
N LEU A 245 6.17 12.39 -20.05
CA LEU A 245 5.10 11.57 -19.44
C LEU A 245 5.47 11.14 -18.03
N GLY A 246 6.70 10.67 -17.82
CA GLY A 246 7.21 10.31 -16.49
C GLY A 246 7.18 11.49 -15.52
N LEU A 247 7.58 12.68 -15.97
CA LEU A 247 7.50 13.91 -15.18
C LEU A 247 6.05 14.26 -14.82
N GLY A 248 5.12 14.16 -15.75
CA GLY A 248 3.69 14.41 -15.51
C GLY A 248 3.12 13.49 -14.43
N ILE A 249 3.40 12.19 -14.50
CA ILE A 249 3.01 11.21 -13.47
C ILE A 249 3.69 11.52 -12.13
N GLY A 250 4.96 11.95 -12.17
CA GLY A 250 5.71 12.38 -10.98
C GLY A 250 5.07 13.55 -10.26
N ILE A 251 4.55 14.55 -10.98
CA ILE A 251 3.84 15.72 -10.42
C ILE A 251 2.59 15.28 -9.65
N ILE A 252 1.84 14.30 -10.17
CA ILE A 252 0.64 13.78 -9.50
C ILE A 252 1.01 13.09 -8.18
N THR A 253 2.04 12.25 -8.22
CA THR A 253 2.55 11.59 -7.01
C THR A 253 3.07 12.61 -6.00
N GLY A 254 3.75 13.66 -6.48
CA GLY A 254 4.15 14.81 -5.68
C GLY A 254 2.96 15.52 -5.04
N GLY A 255 1.90 15.76 -5.80
CA GLY A 255 0.64 16.34 -5.30
C GLY A 255 0.00 15.48 -4.20
N PHE A 256 -0.03 14.16 -4.37
CA PHE A 256 -0.50 13.24 -3.33
C PHE A 256 0.36 13.32 -2.06
N MET A 257 1.68 13.42 -2.21
CA MET A 257 2.62 13.53 -1.09
C MET A 257 2.42 14.85 -0.33
N VAL A 258 2.28 15.97 -1.04
CA VAL A 258 1.97 17.28 -0.45
C VAL A 258 0.62 17.26 0.26
N GLY A 259 -0.43 16.73 -0.35
CA GLY A 259 -1.74 16.59 0.26
C GLY A 259 -1.73 15.74 1.53
N SER A 260 -0.99 14.63 1.51
CA SER A 260 -0.80 13.75 2.68
C SER A 260 -0.03 14.45 3.81
N PHE A 261 1.00 15.22 3.47
CA PHE A 261 1.76 16.03 4.44
C PHE A 261 0.88 17.12 5.08
N ILE A 262 0.10 17.87 4.26
CA ILE A 262 -0.86 18.87 4.74
C ILE A 262 -1.87 18.21 5.69
N THR A 263 -2.41 17.05 5.31
CA THR A 263 -3.34 16.29 6.15
C THR A 263 -2.68 15.91 7.47
N GLY A 264 -1.45 15.38 7.45
CA GLY A 264 -0.71 15.04 8.65
C GLY A 264 -0.52 16.23 9.60
N ARG A 265 -0.30 17.43 9.05
CA ARG A 265 -0.03 18.63 9.84
C ARG A 265 -1.28 19.34 10.36
N ILE A 266 -2.38 19.29 9.63
CA ILE A 266 -3.56 20.13 9.88
C ILE A 266 -4.76 19.33 10.41
N ALA A 267 -4.89 18.03 10.08
CA ALA A 267 -6.05 17.23 10.46
C ALA A 267 -6.29 17.17 11.97
N GLY A 268 -5.23 17.20 12.79
CA GLY A 268 -5.32 17.27 14.24
C GLY A 268 -6.00 18.55 14.77
N ARG A 269 -5.93 19.65 14.00
CA ARG A 269 -6.47 20.96 14.39
C ARG A 269 -7.89 21.19 13.90
N ILE A 270 -8.18 20.86 12.65
CA ILE A 270 -9.48 21.17 12.01
C ILE A 270 -10.42 19.97 11.92
N GLY A 271 -9.93 18.77 12.24
CA GLY A 271 -10.71 17.54 12.21
C GLY A 271 -10.78 16.86 10.86
N MET A 272 -11.27 15.60 10.84
CA MET A 272 -11.28 14.74 9.66
C MET A 272 -12.28 15.18 8.58
N ILE A 273 -13.49 15.61 8.97
CA ILE A 273 -14.57 15.90 8.01
C ILE A 273 -14.21 17.11 7.13
N PRO A 274 -13.78 18.27 7.68
CA PRO A 274 -13.33 19.39 6.84
C PRO A 274 -12.16 19.04 5.92
N MET A 275 -11.22 18.21 6.38
CA MET A 275 -10.11 17.76 5.55
C MET A 275 -10.57 16.90 4.38
N ILE A 276 -11.52 15.98 4.58
CA ILE A 276 -12.09 15.18 3.50
C ILE A 276 -12.79 16.09 2.47
N ILE A 277 -13.60 17.04 2.94
CA ILE A 277 -14.33 17.96 2.06
C ILE A 277 -13.33 18.81 1.24
N ALA A 278 -12.35 19.44 1.90
CA ALA A 278 -11.34 20.25 1.23
C ALA A 278 -10.56 19.45 0.17
N GLY A 279 -10.09 18.25 0.52
CA GLY A 279 -9.38 17.39 -0.42
C GLY A 279 -10.24 16.97 -1.62
N ARG A 280 -11.55 16.70 -1.40
CA ARG A 280 -12.48 16.37 -2.50
C ARG A 280 -12.78 17.57 -3.38
N SER A 281 -12.95 18.75 -2.80
CA SER A 281 -13.15 19.99 -3.57
C SER A 281 -11.98 20.24 -4.51
N VAL A 282 -10.75 20.10 -4.03
CA VAL A 282 -9.55 20.24 -4.87
C VAL A 282 -9.50 19.16 -5.95
N ALA A 283 -9.80 17.90 -5.61
CA ALA A 283 -9.79 16.77 -6.55
C ALA A 283 -10.84 16.90 -7.67
N VAL A 284 -11.94 17.61 -7.44
CA VAL A 284 -12.98 17.90 -8.46
C VAL A 284 -12.65 19.17 -9.24
N ALA A 285 -12.18 20.22 -8.55
CA ALA A 285 -11.88 21.50 -9.19
C ALA A 285 -10.75 21.41 -10.24
N GLY A 286 -9.71 20.59 -9.97
CA GLY A 286 -8.59 20.41 -10.88
C GLY A 286 -9.01 19.89 -12.26
N PRO A 287 -9.64 18.71 -12.36
CA PRO A 287 -10.11 18.16 -13.63
C PRO A 287 -11.16 19.05 -14.33
N LEU A 288 -12.06 19.72 -13.59
CA LEU A 288 -13.02 20.65 -14.15
C LEU A 288 -12.35 21.88 -14.76
N ALA A 289 -11.33 22.42 -14.09
CA ALA A 289 -10.53 23.51 -14.65
C ALA A 289 -9.79 23.08 -15.92
N GLY A 290 -9.20 21.88 -15.92
CA GLY A 290 -8.56 21.31 -17.11
C GLY A 290 -9.55 21.11 -18.27
N LEU A 291 -10.75 20.61 -17.99
CA LEU A 291 -11.80 20.47 -19.01
C LEU A 291 -12.25 21.83 -19.55
N ALA A 292 -12.42 22.81 -18.67
CA ALA A 292 -12.81 24.17 -19.08
C ALA A 292 -11.74 24.81 -19.99
N LEU A 293 -10.46 24.66 -19.69
CA LEU A 293 -9.36 25.16 -20.54
C LEU A 293 -9.35 24.43 -21.88
N PHE A 294 -9.52 23.12 -21.90
CA PHE A 294 -9.61 22.35 -23.14
C PHE A 294 -10.78 22.80 -24.04
N LEU A 295 -11.96 23.00 -23.45
CA LEU A 295 -13.14 23.49 -24.19
C LEU A 295 -12.99 24.95 -24.64
N ALA A 296 -12.19 25.76 -23.97
CA ALA A 296 -11.86 27.13 -24.37
C ALA A 296 -10.80 27.23 -25.49
N GLY A 297 -10.25 26.07 -25.92
CA GLY A 297 -9.30 26.02 -27.04
C GLY A 297 -7.86 26.40 -26.66
N GLN A 298 -7.49 26.26 -25.40
CA GLN A 298 -6.11 26.48 -24.90
C GLN A 298 -5.41 25.15 -24.58
#